data_c132eec2a5aa347a03cb0cdb5597fdb5
#
_entry.id   c132eec2a5aa347a03cb0cdb5597fdb5
#
_cell.length_a   1.000
_cell.length_b   1.000
_cell.length_c   1.000
_cell.angle_alpha   90.00
_cell.angle_beta   90.00
_cell.angle_gamma   90.00
#
_symmetry.space_group_name_H-M   'P 1'
#
loop_
_entity.id
_entity.type
_entity.pdbx_description
1 polymer ?
#
loop_
_entity_poly.entity_id
_entity_poly.type
_entity_poly.pdbx_seq_one_letter_code
_entity_poly.pdbx_strand_id
1 'polypeptide(L)'
;ADAISMLENKDEYLFNIISAPGLIYDFGTHKVQIDSIISLAQNRGDAIAVIDVEQYGATVSNVTAAAQTVNNSYAATYWPWLQTQSGNGKNVWIPASTVIPGVYAFTDGAAAPWFAPAGLTRGGIPNVIQAERKLTRTDRDTLYSSNVNPIATFPGAGIAVFGQKTLQKKSSALDRVNVRRLLIELKKLSLIHI
;
A
#
# COMPACT_ATOMS: atom_id res chain seq x y z
N ALA A 1 -5.08 -7.82 -19.94
CA ALA A 1 -6.40 -8.44 -19.69
C ALA A 1 -6.22 -9.87 -19.20
N ASP A 2 -5.45 -10.68 -19.88
CA ASP A 2 -5.33 -12.13 -19.60
C ASP A 2 -4.77 -12.45 -18.21
N ALA A 3 -3.73 -11.73 -17.77
CA ALA A 3 -3.14 -11.95 -16.45
C ALA A 3 -4.12 -11.65 -15.30
N ILE A 4 -4.96 -10.62 -15.42
CA ILE A 4 -5.95 -10.26 -14.40
C ILE A 4 -7.05 -11.32 -14.34
N SER A 5 -7.57 -11.79 -15.49
CA SER A 5 -8.57 -12.84 -15.52
C SER A 5 -8.06 -14.18 -14.99
N MET A 6 -6.79 -14.52 -15.23
CA MET A 6 -6.18 -15.69 -14.59
C MET A 6 -6.16 -15.57 -13.06
N LEU A 7 -5.78 -14.41 -12.55
CA LEU A 7 -5.72 -14.14 -11.09
C LEU A 7 -7.10 -14.09 -10.41
N GLU A 8 -8.20 -14.08 -11.14
CA GLU A 8 -9.57 -14.19 -10.57
C GLU A 8 -9.84 -15.57 -9.98
N ASN A 9 -9.15 -16.60 -10.45
CA ASN A 9 -9.30 -17.97 -9.96
C ASN A 9 -8.64 -18.09 -8.56
N LYS A 10 -9.48 -18.10 -7.51
CA LYS A 10 -9.03 -18.18 -6.11
C LYS A 10 -8.49 -19.55 -5.73
N ASP A 11 -8.91 -20.59 -6.41
CA ASP A 11 -8.53 -21.97 -6.08
C ASP A 11 -7.12 -22.28 -6.61
N GLU A 12 -6.71 -21.60 -7.66
CA GLU A 12 -5.41 -21.79 -8.28
C GLU A 12 -4.35 -20.80 -7.76
N TYR A 13 -4.74 -19.53 -7.57
CA TYR A 13 -3.82 -18.45 -7.18
C TYR A 13 -4.15 -17.91 -5.79
N LEU A 14 -3.36 -18.34 -4.80
CA LEU A 14 -3.50 -17.90 -3.41
C LEU A 14 -2.57 -16.72 -3.11
N PHE A 15 -3.15 -15.56 -2.84
CA PHE A 15 -2.43 -14.37 -2.38
C PHE A 15 -3.35 -13.47 -1.55
N ASN A 16 -2.78 -12.65 -0.67
CA ASN A 16 -3.51 -11.71 0.17
C ASN A 16 -3.10 -10.24 -0.07
N ILE A 17 -2.09 -10.02 -0.91
CA ILE A 17 -1.62 -8.70 -1.32
C ILE A 17 -1.36 -8.73 -2.82
N ILE A 18 -1.75 -7.68 -3.52
CA ILE A 18 -1.39 -7.46 -4.92
C ILE A 18 -0.79 -6.08 -5.08
N SER A 19 0.33 -5.99 -5.78
CA SER A 19 0.95 -4.71 -6.15
C SER A 19 1.51 -4.80 -7.55
N ALA A 20 1.59 -3.66 -8.23
CA ALA A 20 2.19 -3.53 -9.56
C ALA A 20 3.16 -2.34 -9.57
N PRO A 21 4.35 -2.51 -8.96
CA PRO A 21 5.35 -1.46 -8.91
C PRO A 21 5.74 -0.99 -10.31
N GLY A 22 5.74 0.35 -10.52
CA GLY A 22 6.01 0.96 -11.82
C GLY A 22 4.75 1.36 -12.59
N LEU A 23 3.57 0.87 -12.22
CA LEU A 23 2.31 1.46 -12.67
C LEU A 23 1.93 2.60 -11.72
N ILE A 24 1.76 3.79 -12.26
CA ILE A 24 1.45 5.02 -11.52
C ILE A 24 0.04 5.48 -11.89
N TYR A 25 -0.82 5.71 -10.90
CA TYR A 25 -2.24 5.97 -11.13
C TYR A 25 -2.50 7.22 -11.96
N ASP A 26 -1.79 8.32 -11.68
CA ASP A 26 -1.91 9.58 -12.41
C ASP A 26 -0.92 9.70 -13.57
N PHE A 27 -0.67 8.59 -14.28
CA PHE A 27 0.25 8.58 -15.42
C PHE A 27 -0.33 7.85 -16.65
N GLY A 28 -0.75 8.62 -17.63
CA GLY A 28 -1.14 8.11 -18.96
C GLY A 28 -2.23 7.04 -18.90
N THR A 29 -1.95 5.88 -19.48
CA THR A 29 -2.88 4.74 -19.57
C THR A 29 -2.86 3.82 -18.35
N HIS A 30 -1.96 4.02 -17.41
CA HIS A 30 -1.79 3.14 -16.22
C HIS A 30 -3.01 3.10 -15.31
N LYS A 31 -3.80 4.18 -15.30
CA LYS A 31 -5.02 4.27 -14.52
C LYS A 31 -5.95 3.08 -14.76
N VAL A 32 -6.17 2.71 -16.01
CA VAL A 32 -7.07 1.60 -16.38
C VAL A 32 -6.56 0.27 -15.80
N GLN A 33 -5.26 0.01 -15.87
CA GLN A 33 -4.66 -1.20 -15.33
C GLN A 33 -4.76 -1.24 -13.80
N ILE A 34 -4.52 -0.10 -13.13
CA ILE A 34 -4.62 -0.02 -11.67
C ILE A 34 -6.07 -0.15 -11.21
N ASP A 35 -7.03 0.47 -11.90
CA ASP A 35 -8.47 0.29 -11.62
C ASP A 35 -8.88 -1.19 -11.78
N SER A 36 -8.31 -1.89 -12.76
CA SER A 36 -8.54 -3.33 -12.93
C SER A 36 -7.94 -4.16 -11.78
N ILE A 37 -6.75 -3.79 -11.27
CA ILE A 37 -6.12 -4.43 -10.11
C ILE A 37 -6.94 -4.19 -8.83
N ILE A 38 -7.44 -2.98 -8.62
CA ILE A 38 -8.31 -2.64 -7.48
C ILE A 38 -9.62 -3.45 -7.56
N SER A 39 -10.20 -3.52 -8.75
CA SER A 39 -11.43 -4.29 -9.01
C SER A 39 -11.21 -5.78 -8.76
N LEU A 40 -10.07 -6.33 -9.20
CA LEU A 40 -9.68 -7.70 -8.91
C LEU A 40 -9.61 -7.95 -7.40
N ALA A 41 -8.92 -7.11 -6.63
CA ALA A 41 -8.81 -7.25 -5.18
C ALA A 41 -10.20 -7.19 -4.50
N GLN A 42 -11.06 -6.29 -4.95
CA GLN A 42 -12.42 -6.14 -4.44
C GLN A 42 -13.31 -7.35 -4.77
N ASN A 43 -13.31 -7.83 -6.02
CA ASN A 43 -14.13 -8.95 -6.48
C ASN A 43 -13.69 -10.26 -5.83
N ARG A 44 -12.40 -10.49 -5.72
CA ARG A 44 -11.85 -11.61 -4.96
C ARG A 44 -12.24 -11.52 -3.49
N GLY A 45 -12.06 -10.36 -2.87
CA GLY A 45 -12.35 -10.11 -1.47
C GLY A 45 -11.42 -10.84 -0.50
N ASP A 46 -10.31 -11.42 -0.98
CA ASP A 46 -9.28 -12.14 -0.22
C ASP A 46 -7.90 -11.48 -0.29
N ALA A 47 -7.79 -10.34 -0.97
CA ALA A 47 -6.56 -9.58 -1.12
C ALA A 47 -6.79 -8.07 -0.95
N ILE A 48 -5.71 -7.34 -0.69
CA ILE A 48 -5.64 -5.88 -0.71
C ILE A 48 -4.66 -5.42 -1.78
N ALA A 49 -5.03 -4.38 -2.52
CA ALA A 49 -4.15 -3.75 -3.53
C ALA A 49 -3.29 -2.66 -2.89
N VAL A 50 -2.00 -2.67 -3.17
CA VAL A 50 -1.07 -1.59 -2.83
C VAL A 50 -0.67 -0.89 -4.12
N ILE A 51 -1.03 0.38 -4.25
CA ILE A 51 -0.86 1.16 -5.48
C ILE A 51 0.00 2.40 -5.26
N ASP A 52 0.63 2.86 -6.32
CA ASP A 52 1.33 4.14 -6.36
C ASP A 52 0.48 5.16 -7.12
N VAL A 53 0.24 6.32 -6.51
CA VAL A 53 -0.65 7.33 -7.11
C VAL A 53 0.10 8.37 -7.92
N GLU A 54 1.39 8.60 -7.63
CA GLU A 54 2.19 9.65 -8.25
C GLU A 54 3.62 9.24 -8.54
N GLN A 55 4.22 9.91 -9.51
CA GLN A 55 5.60 9.70 -9.94
C GLN A 55 6.61 10.24 -8.92
N TYR A 56 7.87 9.82 -9.10
CA TYR A 56 9.01 10.42 -8.42
C TYR A 56 9.06 11.94 -8.69
N GLY A 57 9.33 12.73 -7.66
CA GLY A 57 9.38 14.19 -7.73
C GLY A 57 8.05 14.90 -7.48
N ALA A 58 6.95 14.18 -7.28
CA ALA A 58 5.65 14.76 -7.05
C ALA A 58 5.58 15.59 -5.75
N THR A 59 4.69 16.57 -5.71
CA THR A 59 4.43 17.37 -4.51
C THR A 59 3.37 16.71 -3.62
N VAL A 60 3.31 17.09 -2.34
CA VAL A 60 2.24 16.65 -1.42
C VAL A 60 0.87 16.95 -2.00
N SER A 61 0.71 18.12 -2.64
CA SER A 61 -0.57 18.53 -3.26
C SER A 61 -0.99 17.59 -4.39
N ASN A 62 -0.05 17.22 -5.28
CA ASN A 62 -0.35 16.32 -6.40
C ASN A 62 -0.75 14.94 -5.87
N VAL A 63 0.03 14.39 -4.93
CA VAL A 63 -0.23 13.09 -4.33
C VAL A 63 -1.60 13.03 -3.63
N THR A 64 -1.95 14.08 -2.89
CA THR A 64 -3.27 14.15 -2.23
C THR A 64 -4.41 14.29 -3.24
N ALA A 65 -4.22 15.08 -4.29
CA ALA A 65 -5.21 15.22 -5.37
C ALA A 65 -5.43 13.89 -6.10
N ALA A 66 -4.36 13.20 -6.50
CA ALA A 66 -4.44 11.90 -7.16
C ALA A 66 -5.12 10.85 -6.27
N ALA A 67 -4.73 10.75 -5.00
CA ALA A 67 -5.33 9.81 -4.05
C ALA A 67 -6.83 10.06 -3.84
N GLN A 68 -7.25 11.33 -3.85
CA GLN A 68 -8.66 11.71 -3.72
C GLN A 68 -9.53 11.32 -4.94
N THR A 69 -8.97 10.91 -6.05
CA THR A 69 -9.73 10.38 -7.18
C THR A 69 -10.15 8.92 -6.98
N VAL A 70 -9.44 8.18 -6.15
CA VAL A 70 -9.76 6.78 -5.81
C VAL A 70 -10.66 6.71 -4.59
N ASN A 71 -11.63 5.79 -4.60
CA ASN A 71 -12.51 5.52 -3.46
C ASN A 71 -12.74 4.01 -3.33
N ASN A 72 -11.84 3.32 -2.65
CA ASN A 72 -11.95 1.87 -2.47
C ASN A 72 -11.27 1.41 -1.17
N SER A 73 -11.95 0.57 -0.40
CA SER A 73 -11.42 0.02 0.85
C SER A 73 -10.50 -1.20 0.65
N TYR A 74 -10.42 -1.74 -0.57
CA TYR A 74 -9.47 -2.80 -0.92
C TYR A 74 -8.18 -2.27 -1.54
N ALA A 75 -7.98 -0.95 -1.54
CA ALA A 75 -6.76 -0.32 -2.01
C ALA A 75 -6.12 0.55 -0.92
N ALA A 76 -4.81 0.60 -0.90
CA ALA A 76 -4.01 1.47 -0.05
C ALA A 76 -2.85 2.07 -0.85
N THR A 77 -2.47 3.30 -0.54
CA THR A 77 -1.32 3.98 -1.15
C THR A 77 -0.38 4.53 -0.09
N TYR A 78 0.89 4.60 -0.43
CA TYR A 78 1.99 5.02 0.44
C TYR A 78 2.89 6.00 -0.29
N TRP A 79 3.44 6.97 0.42
CA TRP A 79 4.32 7.98 -0.15
C TRP A 79 5.29 8.51 0.93
N PRO A 80 6.52 8.92 0.59
CA PRO A 80 7.12 9.14 -0.73
C PRO A 80 7.83 7.91 -1.32
N TRP A 81 8.49 8.12 -2.47
CA TRP A 81 9.39 7.15 -3.07
C TRP A 81 10.61 6.91 -2.19
N LEU A 82 11.24 5.76 -2.36
CA LEU A 82 12.31 5.28 -1.51
C LEU A 82 13.55 4.95 -2.33
N GLN A 83 14.72 5.20 -1.78
CA GLN A 83 15.99 4.84 -2.40
C GLN A 83 16.52 3.55 -1.78
N THR A 84 16.86 2.61 -2.62
CA THR A 84 17.49 1.34 -2.23
C THR A 84 18.73 1.06 -3.07
N GLN A 85 19.54 0.12 -2.63
CA GLN A 85 20.68 -0.34 -3.41
C GLN A 85 20.25 -1.54 -4.27
N SER A 86 20.50 -1.44 -5.58
CA SER A 86 20.31 -2.54 -6.52
C SER A 86 21.39 -3.61 -6.34
N GLY A 87 21.14 -4.82 -6.84
CA GLY A 87 22.09 -5.93 -6.77
C GLY A 87 23.46 -5.68 -7.42
N ASN A 88 23.56 -4.68 -8.27
CA ASN A 88 24.84 -4.21 -8.86
C ASN A 88 25.51 -3.06 -8.07
N GLY A 89 25.04 -2.78 -6.86
CA GLY A 89 25.59 -1.74 -5.99
C GLY A 89 25.15 -0.31 -6.30
N LYS A 90 24.33 -0.07 -7.32
CA LYS A 90 23.83 1.27 -7.65
C LYS A 90 22.60 1.62 -6.83
N ASN A 91 22.52 2.87 -6.39
CA ASN A 91 21.32 3.40 -5.74
C ASN A 91 20.25 3.69 -6.78
N VAL A 92 19.05 3.19 -6.54
CA VAL A 92 17.89 3.36 -7.42
C VAL A 92 16.68 3.84 -6.60
N TRP A 93 15.84 4.66 -7.23
CA TRP A 93 14.57 5.08 -6.66
C TRP A 93 13.47 4.10 -7.04
N ILE A 94 12.72 3.67 -6.06
CA ILE A 94 11.61 2.71 -6.21
C ILE A 94 10.34 3.27 -5.60
N PRO A 95 9.18 2.96 -6.16
CA PRO A 95 7.90 3.36 -5.58
C PRO A 95 7.63 2.59 -4.28
N ALA A 96 6.81 3.15 -3.42
CA ALA A 96 6.51 2.58 -2.12
C ALA A 96 5.87 1.18 -2.23
N SER A 97 5.06 0.93 -3.25
CA SER A 97 4.41 -0.37 -3.47
C SER A 97 5.38 -1.54 -3.63
N THR A 98 6.65 -1.28 -3.94
CA THR A 98 7.71 -2.30 -4.01
C THR A 98 8.05 -2.89 -2.64
N VAL A 99 8.04 -2.07 -1.58
CA VAL A 99 8.51 -2.45 -0.24
C VAL A 99 7.39 -2.73 0.76
N ILE A 100 6.22 -2.13 0.56
CA ILE A 100 5.07 -2.26 1.48
C ILE A 100 4.58 -3.71 1.65
N PRO A 101 4.54 -4.56 0.61
CA PRO A 101 4.23 -5.98 0.80
C PRO A 101 5.16 -6.67 1.80
N GLY A 102 6.44 -6.28 1.84
CA GLY A 102 7.42 -6.77 2.83
C GLY A 102 7.08 -6.32 4.26
N VAL A 103 6.60 -5.10 4.45
CA VAL A 103 6.14 -4.61 5.76
C VAL A 103 4.91 -5.38 6.24
N TYR A 104 4.00 -5.70 5.33
CA TYR A 104 2.82 -6.52 5.65
C TYR A 104 3.25 -7.94 6.03
N ALA A 105 4.11 -8.57 5.23
CA ALA A 105 4.61 -9.91 5.49
C ALA A 105 5.37 -10.00 6.83
N PHE A 106 6.17 -8.99 7.17
CA PHE A 106 6.83 -8.90 8.47
C PHE A 106 5.81 -8.84 9.61
N THR A 107 4.77 -8.01 9.47
CA THR A 107 3.71 -7.89 10.48
C THR A 107 2.93 -9.19 10.64
N ASP A 108 2.65 -9.89 9.53
CA ASP A 108 1.95 -11.18 9.52
C ASP A 108 2.75 -12.26 10.25
N GLY A 109 4.06 -12.31 10.03
CA GLY A 109 4.95 -13.28 10.68
C GLY A 109 5.25 -12.95 12.15
N ALA A 110 5.34 -11.66 12.50
CA ALA A 110 5.68 -11.22 13.85
C ALA A 110 4.46 -11.17 14.80
N ALA A 111 3.25 -11.06 14.26
CA ALA A 111 2.02 -10.95 15.03
C ALA A 111 0.85 -11.68 14.34
N ALA A 112 0.08 -10.97 13.52
CA ALA A 112 -1.01 -11.52 12.72
C ALA A 112 -1.45 -10.51 11.62
N PRO A 113 -2.14 -10.96 10.55
CA PRO A 113 -2.56 -10.10 9.44
C PRO A 113 -3.44 -8.90 9.82
N TRP A 114 -4.12 -8.97 10.95
CA TRP A 114 -4.99 -7.88 11.45
C TRP A 114 -4.28 -6.88 12.38
N PHE A 115 -2.98 -7.03 12.61
CA PHE A 115 -2.23 -5.99 13.29
C PHE A 115 -1.88 -4.86 12.32
N ALA A 116 -1.75 -3.64 12.87
CA ALA A 116 -1.40 -2.47 12.08
C ALA A 116 0.03 -2.59 11.51
N PRO A 117 0.23 -2.62 10.18
CA PRO A 117 1.55 -2.62 9.56
C PRO A 117 2.12 -1.20 9.50
N ALA A 118 2.21 -0.55 10.64
CA ALA A 118 2.64 0.84 10.77
C ALA A 118 3.23 1.10 12.17
N GLY A 119 3.90 2.25 12.30
CA GLY A 119 4.57 2.66 13.53
C GLY A 119 5.99 2.12 13.62
N LEU A 120 6.70 2.53 14.67
CA LEU A 120 8.14 2.26 14.81
C LEU A 120 8.46 0.79 15.07
N THR A 121 7.51 0.03 15.57
CA THR A 121 7.70 -1.40 15.91
C THR A 121 7.45 -2.33 14.72
N ARG A 122 6.41 -2.08 13.93
CA ARG A 122 5.98 -2.97 12.84
C ARG A 122 6.03 -2.34 11.44
N GLY A 123 6.14 -1.01 11.38
CA GLY A 123 6.18 -0.26 10.12
C GLY A 123 7.60 0.03 9.62
N GLY A 124 8.64 -0.49 10.26
CA GLY A 124 10.03 -0.30 9.83
C GLY A 124 10.26 -0.88 8.43
N ILE A 125 10.98 -0.13 7.59
CA ILE A 125 11.32 -0.54 6.23
C ILE A 125 12.81 -0.83 6.19
N PRO A 126 13.22 -2.11 6.18
CA PRO A 126 14.62 -2.48 6.05
C PRO A 126 15.11 -2.28 4.60
N ASN A 127 16.43 -2.20 4.43
CA ASN A 127 17.10 -2.13 3.12
C ASN A 127 16.77 -0.88 2.29
N VAL A 128 16.31 0.18 2.93
CA VAL A 128 16.06 1.49 2.33
C VAL A 128 17.09 2.48 2.87
N ILE A 129 17.74 3.21 1.96
CA ILE A 129 18.80 4.19 2.28
C ILE A 129 18.17 5.49 2.77
N GLN A 130 17.20 6.00 2.02
CA GLN A 130 16.50 7.23 2.34
C GLN A 130 15.14 7.32 1.63
N ALA A 131 14.27 8.16 2.18
CA ALA A 131 13.05 8.58 1.49
C ALA A 131 13.37 9.78 0.58
N GLU A 132 12.64 9.89 -0.53
CA GLU A 132 12.74 11.01 -1.49
C GLU A 132 12.60 12.37 -0.79
N ARG A 133 11.79 12.41 0.24
CA ARG A 133 11.45 13.63 0.97
C ARG A 133 11.39 13.38 2.48
N LYS A 134 11.96 14.27 3.25
CA LYS A 134 11.75 14.30 4.71
C LYS A 134 10.44 15.03 5.00
N LEU A 135 9.43 14.28 5.38
CA LEU A 135 8.10 14.82 5.67
C LEU A 135 8.09 15.55 7.01
N THR A 136 7.60 16.77 7.00
CA THR A 136 7.26 17.50 8.23
C THR A 136 6.02 16.88 8.91
N ARG A 137 5.72 17.30 10.13
CA ARG A 137 4.49 16.85 10.80
C ARG A 137 3.25 17.28 10.00
N THR A 138 3.22 18.51 9.52
CA THR A 138 2.11 19.04 8.70
C THR A 138 1.93 18.25 7.41
N ASP A 139 3.02 17.90 6.71
CA ASP A 139 2.94 17.08 5.50
C ASP A 139 2.30 15.71 5.79
N ARG A 140 2.73 15.05 6.87
CA ARG A 140 2.18 13.76 7.28
C ARG A 140 0.70 13.84 7.64
N ASP A 141 0.28 14.88 8.34
CA ASP A 141 -1.10 15.11 8.71
C ASP A 141 -1.97 15.39 7.46
N THR A 142 -1.45 16.15 6.50
CA THR A 142 -2.12 16.44 5.22
C THR A 142 -2.28 15.17 4.38
N LEU A 143 -1.22 14.39 4.21
CA LEU A 143 -1.25 13.12 3.49
C LEU A 143 -2.24 12.15 4.14
N TYR A 144 -2.14 11.97 5.45
CA TYR A 144 -3.01 11.06 6.20
C TYR A 144 -4.48 11.47 6.15
N SER A 145 -4.78 12.77 6.18
CA SER A 145 -6.15 13.29 6.02
C SER A 145 -6.72 12.97 4.64
N SER A 146 -5.85 12.89 3.63
CA SER A 146 -6.20 12.56 2.24
C SER A 146 -6.09 11.05 1.92
N ASN A 147 -6.03 10.19 2.95
CA ASN A 147 -5.95 8.74 2.83
C ASN A 147 -4.64 8.21 2.18
N VAL A 148 -3.59 9.01 2.18
CA VAL A 148 -2.24 8.59 1.81
C VAL A 148 -1.46 8.24 3.06
N ASN A 149 -0.84 7.08 3.10
CA ASN A 149 -0.06 6.61 4.24
C ASN A 149 1.38 7.16 4.15
N PRO A 150 1.79 8.09 5.03
CA PRO A 150 3.12 8.66 4.96
C PRO A 150 4.19 7.65 5.41
N ILE A 151 5.30 7.65 4.68
CA ILE A 151 6.55 7.00 5.09
C ILE A 151 7.47 8.11 5.59
N ALA A 152 7.92 8.02 6.82
CA ALA A 152 8.71 9.07 7.45
C ALA A 152 10.01 8.54 8.04
N THR A 153 11.02 9.42 8.08
CA THR A 153 12.32 9.13 8.70
C THR A 153 12.30 9.66 10.13
N PHE A 154 12.59 8.79 11.08
CA PHE A 154 12.66 9.12 12.50
C PHE A 154 14.09 9.01 13.02
N PRO A 155 14.59 10.01 13.76
CA PRO A 155 15.89 9.92 14.40
C PRO A 155 15.96 8.68 15.32
N GLY A 156 16.99 7.86 15.13
CA GLY A 156 17.21 6.64 15.94
C GLY A 156 16.33 5.43 15.59
N ALA A 157 15.24 5.60 14.84
CA ALA A 157 14.34 4.51 14.44
C ALA A 157 14.34 4.23 12.94
N GLY A 158 15.00 5.06 12.14
CA GLY A 158 15.09 4.88 10.69
C GLY A 158 13.83 5.28 9.93
N ILE A 159 13.58 4.60 8.82
CA ILE A 159 12.45 4.86 7.93
C ILE A 159 11.31 3.90 8.27
N ALA A 160 10.14 4.45 8.49
CA ALA A 160 8.97 3.67 8.87
C ALA A 160 7.68 4.17 8.22
N VAL A 161 6.76 3.26 7.97
CA VAL A 161 5.38 3.55 7.62
C VAL A 161 4.67 4.17 8.83
N PHE A 162 4.07 5.33 8.65
CA PHE A 162 3.40 6.07 9.74
C PHE A 162 1.92 6.34 9.45
N GLY A 163 1.28 5.42 8.74
CA GLY A 163 -0.15 5.45 8.43
C GLY A 163 -0.65 4.09 7.99
N GLN A 164 -1.96 3.85 8.13
CA GLN A 164 -2.60 2.59 7.75
C GLN A 164 -4.04 2.81 7.27
N LYS A 165 -4.26 3.83 6.45
CA LYS A 165 -5.56 4.07 5.82
C LYS A 165 -5.68 3.33 4.49
N THR A 166 -6.89 2.87 4.20
CA THR A 166 -7.31 2.50 2.85
C THR A 166 -7.71 3.76 2.07
N LEU A 167 -7.89 3.65 0.77
CA LEU A 167 -8.36 4.76 -0.09
C LEU A 167 -9.87 5.01 0.00
N GLN A 168 -10.55 4.44 1.01
CA GLN A 168 -11.96 4.72 1.25
C GLN A 168 -12.17 6.14 1.77
N LYS A 169 -12.96 6.95 1.05
CA LYS A 169 -13.22 8.34 1.42
C LYS A 169 -14.15 8.48 2.63
N LYS A 170 -15.22 7.66 2.69
CA LYS A 170 -16.15 7.69 3.81
C LYS A 170 -15.50 7.08 5.05
N SER A 171 -15.47 7.82 6.15
CA SER A 171 -14.96 7.28 7.41
C SER A 171 -15.81 6.11 7.89
N SER A 172 -15.17 4.99 8.15
CA SER A 172 -15.77 3.78 8.73
C SER A 172 -14.66 2.89 9.28
N ALA A 173 -15.01 1.76 9.90
CA ALA A 173 -14.03 0.77 10.34
C ALA A 173 -13.16 0.25 9.17
N LEU A 174 -13.69 0.24 7.94
CA LEU A 174 -13.02 -0.22 6.72
C LEU A 174 -12.06 0.80 6.11
N ASP A 175 -11.98 2.00 6.66
CA ASP A 175 -10.98 2.99 6.25
C ASP A 175 -9.57 2.67 6.80
N ARG A 176 -9.42 1.57 7.56
CA ARG A 176 -8.15 1.09 8.11
C ARG A 176 -7.70 -0.20 7.46
N VAL A 177 -6.43 -0.24 7.06
CA VAL A 177 -5.81 -1.41 6.42
C VAL A 177 -5.90 -2.65 7.31
N ASN A 178 -5.59 -2.53 8.59
CA ASN A 178 -5.62 -3.66 9.52
C ASN A 178 -7.05 -4.23 9.68
N VAL A 179 -8.07 -3.39 9.77
CA VAL A 179 -9.47 -3.85 9.87
C VAL A 179 -9.93 -4.48 8.56
N ARG A 180 -9.56 -3.91 7.40
CA ARG A 180 -9.84 -4.53 6.11
C ARG A 180 -9.20 -5.92 6.02
N ARG A 181 -7.95 -6.06 6.44
CA ARG A 181 -7.23 -7.34 6.44
C ARG A 181 -7.85 -8.34 7.43
N LEU A 182 -8.30 -7.88 8.61
CA LEU A 182 -9.07 -8.72 9.53
C LEU A 182 -10.32 -9.30 8.86
N LEU A 183 -11.11 -8.46 8.18
CA LEU A 183 -12.32 -8.93 7.51
C LEU A 183 -12.04 -9.87 6.33
N ILE A 184 -10.90 -9.70 5.66
CA ILE A 184 -10.42 -10.65 4.64
C ILE A 184 -10.19 -12.03 5.28
N GLU A 185 -9.49 -12.09 6.41
CA GLU A 185 -9.23 -13.36 7.11
C GLU A 185 -10.52 -13.98 7.67
N LEU A 186 -11.39 -13.20 8.28
CA LEU A 186 -12.69 -13.69 8.77
C LEU A 186 -13.56 -14.26 7.64
N LYS A 187 -13.53 -13.64 6.46
CA LYS A 187 -14.25 -14.14 5.28
C LYS A 187 -13.70 -15.49 4.82
N LYS A 188 -12.38 -15.67 4.81
CA LYS A 188 -11.77 -16.97 4.48
C LYS A 188 -12.21 -18.06 5.46
N LEU A 189 -12.19 -17.78 6.76
CA LEU A 189 -12.63 -18.72 7.79
C LEU A 189 -14.13 -19.06 7.67
N SER A 190 -14.98 -18.08 7.35
CA SER A 190 -16.40 -18.29 7.15
C SER A 190 -16.72 -19.18 5.95
N LEU A 191 -15.94 -19.09 4.87
CA LEU A 191 -16.13 -19.94 3.68
C LEU A 191 -15.72 -21.40 3.91
N ILE A 192 -14.84 -21.67 4.87
CA ILE A 192 -14.42 -23.05 5.23
C ILE A 192 -15.57 -23.78 5.97
N HIS A 193 -16.48 -23.05 6.62
CA HIS A 193 -17.59 -23.62 7.40
C HIS A 193 -18.90 -23.74 6.62
N ILE A 194 -18.94 -23.38 5.35
CA ILE A 194 -20.09 -23.54 4.45
C ILE A 194 -19.86 -24.72 3.52
#